data_624907791162b4949c323d50124ab512
#
_entry.id   624907791162b4949c323d50124ab512
#
_cell.length_a   1.000
_cell.length_b   1.000
_cell.length_c   1.000
_cell.angle_alpha   90.00
_cell.angle_beta   90.00
_cell.angle_gamma   90.00
#
_symmetry.space_group_name_H-M   'P 1'
#
loop_
_entity.id
_entity.type
_entity.pdbx_description
1 polymer ?
#
loop_
_entity_poly.entity_id
_entity_poly.type
_entity_poly.pdbx_seq_one_letter_code
_entity_poly.pdbx_strand_id
1 'polypeptide(L)'
;REIIMSTNTNSKSLFSFLLKDRIVAPKNFNRWRIPPASIAIHLCIGSVYAWSIFNPALIKELGVVSSSADDWNLSSVIWIFSVAIVCLGLAAAIAGKWLEDVGPRCVGVTAACLWGGGFIVGSFGILTHQLWLIYLGYGVFGGCGLGLGYVSPVSTLIRWFPDRRGMATGMAIMGFGGGAMIGAPLKKFLLDYFAKAPEYLGAEGAINLITENGRRFAEVAGEKVEVVVATATEAA
;
A
#
# COMPACT_ATOMS: atom_id res chain seq x y z
N ARG A 1 43.91 -18.41 23.86
CA ARG A 1 44.23 -18.48 22.41
C ARG A 1 42.93 -18.62 21.68
N GLU A 2 42.28 -17.49 21.43
CA GLU A 2 41.12 -17.43 20.50
C GLU A 2 41.61 -17.31 19.08
N ILE A 3 41.24 -18.28 18.27
CA ILE A 3 41.50 -18.25 16.84
C ILE A 3 40.45 -17.31 16.21
N ILE A 4 40.87 -16.08 15.94
CA ILE A 4 40.09 -15.16 15.13
C ILE A 4 40.11 -15.71 13.69
N MET A 5 39.05 -16.44 13.30
CA MET A 5 38.81 -16.74 11.89
C MET A 5 38.42 -15.43 11.18
N SER A 6 39.41 -14.82 10.56
CA SER A 6 39.25 -13.77 9.57
C SER A 6 38.57 -14.36 8.32
N THR A 7 37.25 -14.32 8.27
CA THR A 7 36.52 -14.55 7.04
C THR A 7 36.61 -13.30 6.17
N ASN A 8 37.64 -13.30 5.33
CA ASN A 8 37.83 -12.30 4.27
C ASN A 8 36.77 -12.53 3.17
N THR A 9 35.55 -12.06 3.39
CA THR A 9 34.52 -12.05 2.36
C THR A 9 34.53 -10.71 1.63
N ASN A 10 35.46 -10.57 0.69
CA ASN A 10 35.50 -9.49 -0.27
C ASN A 10 34.48 -9.72 -1.40
N SER A 11 33.27 -10.12 -1.08
CA SER A 11 32.14 -10.09 -2.01
C SER A 11 31.56 -8.67 -1.99
N LYS A 12 31.76 -7.93 -3.05
CA LYS A 12 30.99 -6.71 -3.32
C LYS A 12 29.53 -7.10 -3.57
N SER A 13 28.83 -7.56 -2.52
CA SER A 13 27.40 -7.83 -2.58
C SER A 13 26.71 -6.52 -2.95
N LEU A 14 25.83 -6.58 -3.95
CA LEU A 14 24.96 -5.48 -4.39
C LEU A 14 24.21 -4.86 -3.21
N PHE A 15 23.99 -5.64 -2.14
CA PHE A 15 23.28 -5.25 -0.92
C PHE A 15 24.20 -4.79 0.24
N SER A 16 25.52 -4.66 -0.02
CA SER A 16 26.46 -4.25 1.04
C SER A 16 26.12 -2.89 1.68
N PHE A 17 25.39 -2.00 0.94
CA PHE A 17 24.94 -0.71 1.44
C PHE A 17 23.85 -0.81 2.52
N LEU A 18 23.16 -1.98 2.63
CA LEU A 18 22.13 -2.24 3.65
C LEU A 18 22.72 -2.66 4.98
N LEU A 19 23.99 -3.08 5.03
CA LEU A 19 24.62 -3.58 6.24
C LEU A 19 24.70 -2.49 7.31
N LYS A 20 24.38 -2.86 8.56
CA LYS A 20 24.35 -1.96 9.71
C LYS A 20 25.68 -1.22 9.91
N ASP A 21 26.81 -1.91 9.73
CA ASP A 21 28.16 -1.35 9.91
C ASP A 21 28.47 -0.20 8.94
N ARG A 22 27.73 -0.09 7.84
CA ARG A 22 27.90 0.99 6.85
C ARG A 22 26.95 2.18 7.07
N ILE A 23 26.14 2.15 8.12
CA ILE A 23 25.15 3.21 8.43
C ILE A 23 25.72 4.25 9.39
N VAL A 24 27.01 4.15 9.74
CA VAL A 24 27.65 5.09 10.65
C VAL A 24 27.90 6.42 9.94
N ALA A 25 27.30 7.48 10.46
CA ALA A 25 27.47 8.83 9.94
C ALA A 25 28.89 9.39 10.28
N PRO A 26 29.50 10.17 9.38
CA PRO A 26 30.76 10.86 9.68
C PRO A 26 30.56 11.88 10.82
N LYS A 27 31.63 12.23 11.55
CA LYS A 27 31.60 13.14 12.70
C LYS A 27 30.95 14.51 12.42
N ASN A 28 31.05 14.99 11.17
CA ASN A 28 30.52 16.30 10.75
C ASN A 28 29.14 16.20 10.07
N PHE A 29 28.42 15.08 10.26
CA PHE A 29 27.11 14.92 9.63
C PHE A 29 26.07 15.83 10.27
N ASN A 30 25.35 16.60 9.44
CA ASN A 30 24.28 17.47 9.93
C ASN A 30 23.00 16.62 10.19
N ARG A 31 22.67 16.44 11.48
CA ARG A 31 21.51 15.66 11.93
C ARG A 31 20.16 16.16 11.40
N TRP A 32 20.05 17.44 11.01
CA TRP A 32 18.83 18.03 10.47
C TRP A 32 18.46 17.51 9.07
N ARG A 33 19.31 16.72 8.44
CA ARG A 33 18.98 16.01 7.19
C ARG A 33 18.11 14.76 7.42
N ILE A 34 18.05 14.26 8.65
CA ILE A 34 17.27 13.07 8.99
C ILE A 34 15.75 13.34 9.01
N PRO A 35 15.25 14.43 9.65
CA PRO A 35 13.81 14.68 9.72
C PRO A 35 13.12 14.73 8.36
N PRO A 36 13.60 15.47 7.33
CA PRO A 36 12.94 15.48 6.03
C PRO A 36 12.79 14.10 5.40
N ALA A 37 13.84 13.28 5.48
CA ALA A 37 13.81 11.92 4.95
C ALA A 37 12.81 11.03 5.71
N SER A 38 12.79 11.12 7.04
CA SER A 38 11.85 10.38 7.88
C SER A 38 10.39 10.82 7.66
N ILE A 39 10.15 12.12 7.53
CA ILE A 39 8.83 12.67 7.23
C ILE A 39 8.38 12.22 5.84
N ALA A 40 9.24 12.22 4.83
CA ALA A 40 8.90 11.76 3.48
C ALA A 40 8.45 10.29 3.48
N ILE A 41 9.14 9.40 4.20
CA ILE A 41 8.72 8.01 4.36
C ILE A 41 7.34 7.93 5.03
N HIS A 42 7.15 8.68 6.12
CA HIS A 42 5.89 8.70 6.85
C HIS A 42 4.73 9.26 6.02
N LEU A 43 4.95 10.28 5.19
CA LEU A 43 3.94 10.79 4.26
C LEU A 43 3.52 9.72 3.24
N CYS A 44 4.48 8.95 2.71
CA CYS A 44 4.17 7.86 1.77
C CYS A 44 3.31 6.77 2.41
N ILE A 45 3.71 6.26 3.59
CA ILE A 45 2.97 5.20 4.27
C ILE A 45 1.68 5.70 4.93
N GLY A 46 1.66 6.96 5.38
CA GLY A 46 0.48 7.61 5.96
C GLY A 46 -0.68 7.80 4.97
N SER A 47 -0.41 7.65 3.67
CA SER A 47 -1.45 7.59 2.64
C SER A 47 -2.47 6.45 2.84
N VAL A 48 -2.19 5.49 3.73
CA VAL A 48 -3.14 4.44 4.12
C VAL A 48 -4.46 5.00 4.68
N TYR A 49 -4.41 6.12 5.39
CA TYR A 49 -5.62 6.77 5.93
C TYR A 49 -6.56 7.34 4.84
N ALA A 50 -6.08 7.45 3.61
CA ALA A 50 -6.91 7.79 2.45
C ALA A 50 -7.49 6.54 1.76
N TRP A 51 -7.69 5.42 2.47
CA TRP A 51 -8.31 4.20 1.94
C TRP A 51 -9.71 4.43 1.42
N SER A 52 -10.51 5.22 2.14
CA SER A 52 -11.91 5.50 1.79
C SER A 52 -12.12 6.07 0.39
N ILE A 53 -11.09 6.66 -0.21
CA ILE A 53 -11.13 7.15 -1.61
C ILE A 53 -11.34 6.00 -2.62
N PHE A 54 -10.87 4.80 -2.28
CA PHE A 54 -11.05 3.64 -3.15
C PHE A 54 -12.43 2.98 -3.02
N ASN A 55 -13.14 3.21 -1.91
CA ASN A 55 -14.41 2.52 -1.64
C ASN A 55 -15.43 2.65 -2.78
N PRO A 56 -15.73 3.88 -3.31
CA PRO A 56 -16.71 4.01 -4.39
C PRO A 56 -16.32 3.27 -5.66
N ALA A 57 -15.01 3.21 -5.98
CA ALA A 57 -14.52 2.51 -7.15
C ALA A 57 -14.55 0.99 -6.99
N LEU A 58 -14.35 0.48 -5.75
CA LEU A 58 -14.32 -0.94 -5.45
C LEU A 58 -15.71 -1.57 -5.31
N ILE A 59 -16.70 -0.81 -4.88
CA ILE A 59 -18.10 -1.26 -4.75
C ILE A 59 -18.94 -0.95 -5.99
N LYS A 60 -18.30 -0.47 -7.07
CA LYS A 60 -19.00 -0.18 -8.33
C LYS A 60 -19.63 -1.46 -8.86
N GLU A 61 -20.89 -1.34 -9.28
CA GLU A 61 -21.65 -2.45 -9.84
C GLU A 61 -21.03 -2.97 -11.13
N LEU A 62 -20.96 -4.28 -11.25
CA LEU A 62 -20.55 -4.96 -12.48
C LEU A 62 -21.80 -5.24 -13.30
N GLY A 63 -21.91 -4.62 -14.46
CA GLY A 63 -22.99 -4.92 -15.40
C GLY A 63 -23.80 -3.72 -15.90
N VAL A 64 -24.69 -4.00 -16.86
CA VAL A 64 -25.32 -3.00 -17.72
C VAL A 64 -26.40 -2.19 -16.99
N VAL A 65 -27.18 -2.78 -16.10
CA VAL A 65 -28.39 -2.15 -15.55
C VAL A 65 -28.67 -2.51 -14.10
N SER A 66 -28.15 -3.59 -13.58
CA SER A 66 -28.43 -4.06 -12.23
C SER A 66 -27.19 -4.59 -11.52
N SER A 67 -27.17 -4.44 -10.20
CA SER A 67 -26.12 -5.04 -9.36
C SER A 67 -26.08 -6.56 -9.50
N SER A 68 -24.87 -7.12 -9.39
CA SER A 68 -24.64 -8.55 -9.40
C SER A 68 -24.54 -9.08 -7.98
N ALA A 69 -24.87 -10.36 -7.79
CA ALA A 69 -24.61 -11.06 -6.51
C ALA A 69 -23.12 -11.12 -6.17
N ASP A 70 -22.24 -10.99 -7.19
CA ASP A 70 -20.79 -11.00 -7.05
C ASP A 70 -20.18 -9.63 -6.77
N ASP A 71 -20.99 -8.55 -6.80
CA ASP A 71 -20.53 -7.20 -6.49
C ASP A 71 -20.10 -7.09 -5.02
N TRP A 72 -19.03 -6.34 -4.79
CA TRP A 72 -18.48 -6.24 -3.45
C TRP A 72 -19.27 -5.27 -2.58
N ASN A 73 -19.62 -5.74 -1.38
CA ASN A 73 -20.29 -4.91 -0.39
C ASN A 73 -19.33 -3.91 0.26
N LEU A 74 -19.82 -2.71 0.58
CA LEU A 74 -19.04 -1.70 1.31
C LEU A 74 -18.47 -2.25 2.63
N SER A 75 -19.25 -3.05 3.37
CA SER A 75 -18.79 -3.68 4.61
C SER A 75 -17.58 -4.56 4.38
N SER A 76 -17.55 -5.38 3.33
CA SER A 76 -16.41 -6.22 3.01
C SER A 76 -15.17 -5.40 2.62
N VAL A 77 -15.35 -4.33 1.84
CA VAL A 77 -14.26 -3.46 1.40
C VAL A 77 -13.63 -2.68 2.55
N ILE A 78 -14.42 -2.22 3.52
CA ILE A 78 -13.91 -1.49 4.70
C ILE A 78 -13.01 -2.37 5.57
N TRP A 79 -13.31 -3.66 5.70
CA TRP A 79 -12.50 -4.58 6.49
C TRP A 79 -11.06 -4.72 5.99
N ILE A 80 -10.79 -4.45 4.70
CA ILE A 80 -9.42 -4.45 4.15
C ILE A 80 -8.53 -3.46 4.91
N PHE A 81 -9.04 -2.25 5.17
CA PHE A 81 -8.33 -1.25 5.97
C PHE A 81 -8.13 -1.72 7.42
N SER A 82 -9.14 -2.34 8.03
CA SER A 82 -9.04 -2.87 9.40
C SER A 82 -7.96 -3.93 9.51
N VAL A 83 -7.89 -4.86 8.56
CA VAL A 83 -6.83 -5.88 8.49
C VAL A 83 -5.46 -5.23 8.32
N ALA A 84 -5.34 -4.22 7.47
CA ALA A 84 -4.07 -3.49 7.28
C ALA A 84 -3.58 -2.85 8.60
N ILE A 85 -4.46 -2.23 9.37
CA ILE A 85 -4.10 -1.62 10.67
C ILE A 85 -3.73 -2.67 11.73
N VAL A 86 -4.42 -3.80 11.77
CA VAL A 86 -4.05 -4.92 12.66
C VAL A 86 -2.66 -5.47 12.30
N CYS A 87 -2.41 -5.74 11.01
CA CYS A 87 -1.11 -6.21 10.54
C CYS A 87 0.00 -5.18 10.78
N LEU A 88 -0.30 -3.87 10.63
CA LEU A 88 0.61 -2.78 10.99
C LEU A 88 1.04 -2.89 12.47
N GLY A 89 0.07 -3.02 13.38
CA GLY A 89 0.35 -3.13 14.82
C GLY A 89 1.20 -4.34 15.16
N LEU A 90 0.84 -5.52 14.63
CA LEU A 90 1.58 -6.76 14.84
C LEU A 90 3.00 -6.68 14.28
N ALA A 91 3.16 -6.22 13.04
CA ALA A 91 4.47 -6.06 12.41
C ALA A 91 5.34 -5.05 13.16
N ALA A 92 4.78 -3.93 13.62
CA ALA A 92 5.50 -2.94 14.42
C ALA A 92 5.99 -3.51 15.75
N ALA A 93 5.19 -4.34 16.43
CA ALA A 93 5.56 -4.98 17.69
C ALA A 93 6.75 -5.93 17.52
N ILE A 94 6.79 -6.70 16.42
CA ILE A 94 7.86 -7.67 16.15
C ILE A 94 9.11 -6.97 15.58
N ALA A 95 8.92 -5.92 14.79
CA ALA A 95 9.98 -5.24 14.07
C ALA A 95 11.02 -4.54 14.96
N GLY A 96 10.68 -4.18 16.18
CA GLY A 96 11.57 -3.44 17.07
C GLY A 96 12.91 -4.12 17.26
N LYS A 97 12.90 -5.40 17.65
CA LYS A 97 14.13 -6.18 17.85
C LYS A 97 14.88 -6.40 16.53
N TRP A 98 14.16 -6.78 15.49
CA TRP A 98 14.78 -7.01 14.18
C TRP A 98 15.45 -5.73 13.63
N LEU A 99 14.83 -4.56 13.83
CA LEU A 99 15.42 -3.26 13.47
C LEU A 99 16.76 -3.01 14.18
N GLU A 100 16.89 -3.43 15.43
CA GLU A 100 18.14 -3.28 16.19
C GLU A 100 19.24 -4.17 15.65
N ASP A 101 18.90 -5.35 15.17
CA ASP A 101 19.85 -6.34 14.65
C ASP A 101 20.34 -5.96 13.23
N VAL A 102 19.43 -5.64 12.30
CA VAL A 102 19.76 -5.45 10.89
C VAL A 102 19.92 -3.98 10.47
N GLY A 103 19.40 -3.04 11.25
CA GLY A 103 19.46 -1.61 10.99
C GLY A 103 18.34 -1.04 10.14
N PRO A 104 18.16 0.31 10.17
CA PRO A 104 17.00 0.98 9.59
C PRO A 104 16.92 0.93 8.06
N ARG A 105 18.02 0.79 7.35
CA ARG A 105 18.01 0.71 5.87
C ARG A 105 17.42 -0.60 5.39
N CYS A 106 17.82 -1.72 5.98
CA CYS A 106 17.29 -3.03 5.62
C CYS A 106 15.79 -3.10 5.90
N VAL A 107 15.36 -2.67 7.08
CA VAL A 107 13.94 -2.63 7.46
C VAL A 107 13.15 -1.70 6.52
N GLY A 108 13.70 -0.54 6.18
CA GLY A 108 13.06 0.40 5.24
C GLY A 108 12.88 -0.16 3.83
N VAL A 109 13.88 -0.85 3.30
CA VAL A 109 13.77 -1.52 1.99
C VAL A 109 12.73 -2.64 2.02
N THR A 110 12.75 -3.47 3.06
CA THR A 110 11.73 -4.53 3.23
C THR A 110 10.32 -3.93 3.35
N ALA A 111 10.17 -2.84 4.10
CA ALA A 111 8.91 -2.11 4.20
C ALA A 111 8.43 -1.60 2.85
N ALA A 112 9.32 -1.02 2.05
CA ALA A 112 9.00 -0.53 0.72
C ALA A 112 8.58 -1.66 -0.24
N CYS A 113 9.28 -2.80 -0.20
CA CYS A 113 8.93 -3.97 -1.00
C CYS A 113 7.56 -4.55 -0.60
N LEU A 114 7.28 -4.65 0.71
CA LEU A 114 5.99 -5.15 1.19
C LEU A 114 4.85 -4.18 0.89
N TRP A 115 5.05 -2.88 1.12
CA TRP A 115 4.03 -1.87 0.84
C TRP A 115 3.74 -1.76 -0.65
N GLY A 116 4.77 -1.61 -1.50
CA GLY A 116 4.62 -1.56 -2.95
C GLY A 116 4.13 -2.87 -3.54
N GLY A 117 4.67 -4.01 -3.09
CA GLY A 117 4.21 -5.35 -3.48
C GLY A 117 2.75 -5.61 -3.09
N GLY A 118 2.33 -5.10 -1.93
CA GLY A 118 0.94 -5.14 -1.48
C GLY A 118 -0.03 -4.47 -2.46
N PHE A 119 0.33 -3.30 -2.99
CA PHE A 119 -0.46 -2.64 -4.05
C PHE A 119 -0.49 -3.46 -5.34
N ILE A 120 0.63 -4.05 -5.75
CA ILE A 120 0.69 -4.88 -6.95
C ILE A 120 -0.24 -6.10 -6.81
N VAL A 121 -0.15 -6.82 -5.69
CA VAL A 121 -1.04 -7.97 -5.43
C VAL A 121 -2.49 -7.54 -5.34
N GLY A 122 -2.78 -6.41 -4.67
CA GLY A 122 -4.12 -5.84 -4.59
C GLY A 122 -4.68 -5.47 -5.97
N SER A 123 -3.85 -4.90 -6.87
CA SER A 123 -4.28 -4.59 -8.24
C SER A 123 -4.64 -5.84 -9.05
N PHE A 124 -3.89 -6.93 -8.87
CA PHE A 124 -4.30 -8.22 -9.45
C PHE A 124 -5.63 -8.71 -8.89
N GLY A 125 -5.89 -8.49 -7.59
CA GLY A 125 -7.18 -8.79 -6.97
C GLY A 125 -8.34 -8.04 -7.62
N ILE A 126 -8.13 -6.77 -7.97
CA ILE A 126 -9.12 -5.96 -8.70
C ILE A 126 -9.30 -6.50 -10.13
N LEU A 127 -8.20 -6.74 -10.85
CA LEU A 127 -8.23 -7.24 -12.24
C LEU A 127 -8.89 -8.62 -12.36
N THR A 128 -8.73 -9.48 -11.37
CA THR A 128 -9.32 -10.84 -11.36
C THR A 128 -10.63 -10.92 -10.59
N HIS A 129 -11.15 -9.79 -10.10
CA HIS A 129 -12.33 -9.71 -9.25
C HIS A 129 -12.28 -10.64 -8.03
N GLN A 130 -11.11 -10.73 -7.39
CA GLN A 130 -10.85 -11.60 -6.24
C GLN A 130 -10.59 -10.79 -4.98
N LEU A 131 -11.62 -10.59 -4.15
CA LEU A 131 -11.54 -9.77 -2.94
C LEU A 131 -10.46 -10.24 -1.97
N TRP A 132 -10.27 -11.56 -1.82
CA TRP A 132 -9.28 -12.13 -0.91
C TRP A 132 -7.83 -11.73 -1.28
N LEU A 133 -7.53 -11.50 -2.57
CA LEU A 133 -6.23 -11.01 -3.02
C LEU A 133 -5.99 -9.57 -2.56
N ILE A 134 -7.03 -8.75 -2.48
CA ILE A 134 -6.92 -7.38 -1.96
C ILE A 134 -6.68 -7.43 -0.45
N TYR A 135 -7.36 -8.32 0.27
CA TYR A 135 -7.08 -8.56 1.69
C TYR A 135 -5.64 -9.00 1.94
N LEU A 136 -5.13 -9.94 1.13
CA LEU A 136 -3.76 -10.43 1.23
C LEU A 136 -2.76 -9.34 0.84
N GLY A 137 -2.95 -8.68 -0.31
CA GLY A 137 -2.04 -7.69 -0.86
C GLY A 137 -2.02 -6.42 -0.01
N TYR A 138 -3.10 -5.67 -0.02
CA TYR A 138 -3.16 -4.41 0.70
C TYR A 138 -3.29 -4.59 2.21
N GLY A 139 -4.12 -5.56 2.66
CA GLY A 139 -4.35 -5.82 4.07
C GLY A 139 -3.12 -6.39 4.76
N VAL A 140 -2.67 -7.57 4.35
CA VAL A 140 -1.59 -8.28 5.06
C VAL A 140 -0.22 -7.75 4.65
N PHE A 141 0.17 -7.85 3.38
CA PHE A 141 1.50 -7.41 2.94
C PHE A 141 1.68 -5.90 3.10
N GLY A 142 0.68 -5.12 2.69
CA GLY A 142 0.67 -3.68 2.87
C GLY A 142 0.73 -3.30 4.36
N GLY A 143 -0.10 -3.91 5.19
CA GLY A 143 -0.11 -3.69 6.64
C GLY A 143 1.22 -4.01 7.32
N CYS A 144 1.85 -5.15 6.99
CA CYS A 144 3.19 -5.48 7.47
C CYS A 144 4.22 -4.45 7.01
N GLY A 145 4.19 -4.05 5.74
CA GLY A 145 5.06 -3.00 5.20
C GLY A 145 4.89 -1.66 5.92
N LEU A 146 3.65 -1.29 6.24
CA LEU A 146 3.34 -0.09 7.03
C LEU A 146 3.97 -0.15 8.43
N GLY A 147 3.84 -1.28 9.14
CA GLY A 147 4.39 -1.46 10.48
C GLY A 147 5.91 -1.32 10.51
N LEU A 148 6.60 -2.00 9.59
CA LEU A 148 8.05 -1.88 9.41
C LEU A 148 8.47 -0.45 9.03
N GLY A 149 7.75 0.14 8.08
CA GLY A 149 8.00 1.50 7.61
C GLY A 149 7.73 2.57 8.66
N TYR A 150 6.85 2.31 9.61
CA TYR A 150 6.57 3.22 10.72
C TYR A 150 7.69 3.20 11.79
N VAL A 151 8.08 2.01 12.23
CA VAL A 151 9.04 1.86 13.35
C VAL A 151 10.43 2.36 12.97
N SER A 152 10.89 2.13 11.74
CA SER A 152 12.24 2.48 11.32
C SER A 152 12.54 4.00 11.37
N PRO A 153 11.75 4.90 10.79
CA PRO A 153 11.99 6.34 10.87
C PRO A 153 11.78 6.90 12.29
N VAL A 154 10.78 6.39 13.04
CA VAL A 154 10.52 6.83 14.43
C VAL A 154 11.73 6.55 15.30
N SER A 155 12.22 5.29 15.28
CA SER A 155 13.40 4.88 16.04
C SER A 155 14.63 5.69 15.63
N THR A 156 14.82 5.92 14.35
CA THR A 156 15.93 6.73 13.83
C THR A 156 15.86 8.16 14.35
N LEU A 157 14.70 8.83 14.26
CA LEU A 157 14.54 10.19 14.76
C LEU A 157 14.83 10.32 16.26
N ILE A 158 14.32 9.40 17.07
CA ILE A 158 14.53 9.41 18.52
C ILE A 158 16.02 9.24 18.85
N ARG A 159 16.74 8.38 18.11
CA ARG A 159 18.18 8.15 18.30
C ARG A 159 19.04 9.35 17.90
N TRP A 160 18.65 10.09 16.86
CA TRP A 160 19.36 11.28 16.40
C TRP A 160 19.05 12.54 17.21
N PHE A 161 17.92 12.59 17.89
CA PHE A 161 17.48 13.72 18.71
C PHE A 161 17.17 13.29 20.17
N PRO A 162 18.16 12.73 20.89
CA PRO A 162 17.95 12.31 22.29
C PRO A 162 17.69 13.50 23.22
N ASP A 163 18.17 14.69 22.82
CA ASP A 163 17.96 15.98 23.49
C ASP A 163 16.55 16.55 23.28
N ARG A 164 15.82 16.12 22.24
CA ARG A 164 14.50 16.63 21.85
C ARG A 164 13.53 15.52 21.41
N ARG A 165 13.39 14.49 22.24
CA ARG A 165 12.60 13.29 21.92
C ARG A 165 11.15 13.61 21.57
N GLY A 166 10.49 14.54 22.27
CA GLY A 166 9.12 14.97 21.98
C GLY A 166 8.98 15.57 20.60
N MET A 167 9.91 16.44 20.19
CA MET A 167 9.94 17.01 18.86
C MET A 167 10.16 15.92 17.79
N ALA A 168 11.09 15.00 18.03
CA ALA A 168 11.37 13.89 17.10
C ALA A 168 10.13 13.01 16.87
N THR A 169 9.44 12.63 17.94
CA THR A 169 8.21 11.86 17.90
C THR A 169 7.08 12.65 17.22
N GLY A 170 6.94 13.94 17.54
CA GLY A 170 5.95 14.82 16.92
C GLY A 170 6.12 14.94 15.40
N MET A 171 7.36 15.08 14.92
CA MET A 171 7.64 15.10 13.47
C MET A 171 7.28 13.79 12.78
N ALA A 172 7.53 12.65 13.42
CA ALA A 172 7.16 11.35 12.88
C ALA A 172 5.64 11.20 12.77
N ILE A 173 4.90 11.52 13.84
CA ILE A 173 3.43 11.43 13.86
C ILE A 173 2.80 12.41 12.87
N MET A 174 3.32 13.63 12.78
CA MET A 174 2.87 14.64 11.81
C MET A 174 3.04 14.12 10.37
N GLY A 175 4.18 13.51 10.05
CA GLY A 175 4.42 12.94 8.73
C GLY A 175 3.42 11.82 8.40
N PHE A 176 3.19 10.91 9.34
CA PHE A 176 2.28 9.79 9.15
C PHE A 176 0.82 10.26 9.03
N GLY A 177 0.35 11.11 9.95
CA GLY A 177 -1.00 11.68 9.88
C GLY A 177 -1.22 12.58 8.66
N GLY A 178 -0.18 13.34 8.25
CA GLY A 178 -0.24 14.22 7.07
C GLY A 178 -0.24 13.48 5.72
N GLY A 179 0.08 12.19 5.72
CA GLY A 179 0.14 11.39 4.49
C GLY A 179 -1.18 11.33 3.72
N ALA A 180 -2.30 11.30 4.42
CA ALA A 180 -3.62 11.33 3.79
C ALA A 180 -3.93 12.66 3.11
N MET A 181 -3.42 13.78 3.63
CA MET A 181 -3.64 15.10 3.05
C MET A 181 -3.07 15.22 1.63
N ILE A 182 -1.93 14.56 1.38
CA ILE A 182 -1.32 14.50 0.05
C ILE A 182 -1.86 13.28 -0.72
N GLY A 183 -2.01 12.16 -0.03
CA GLY A 183 -2.41 10.88 -0.63
C GLY A 183 -3.84 10.88 -1.16
N ALA A 184 -4.79 11.53 -0.48
CA ALA A 184 -6.17 11.56 -0.91
C ALA A 184 -6.38 12.27 -2.26
N PRO A 185 -5.92 13.54 -2.45
CA PRO A 185 -6.05 14.19 -3.75
C PRO A 185 -5.28 13.48 -4.86
N LEU A 186 -4.10 12.92 -4.57
CA LEU A 186 -3.35 12.15 -5.55
C LEU A 186 -4.09 10.89 -5.99
N LYS A 187 -4.64 10.12 -5.04
CA LYS A 187 -5.43 8.93 -5.34
C LYS A 187 -6.68 9.28 -6.15
N LYS A 188 -7.39 10.34 -5.75
CA LYS A 188 -8.54 10.81 -6.51
C LYS A 188 -8.16 11.21 -7.94
N PHE A 189 -7.12 12.00 -8.10
CA PHE A 189 -6.62 12.39 -9.43
C PHE A 189 -6.27 11.16 -10.30
N LEU A 190 -5.60 10.15 -9.74
CA LEU A 190 -5.26 8.94 -10.47
C LEU A 190 -6.50 8.12 -10.83
N LEU A 191 -7.45 7.98 -9.91
CA LEU A 191 -8.72 7.31 -10.19
C LEU A 191 -9.47 8.01 -11.33
N ASP A 192 -9.60 9.34 -11.25
CA ASP A 192 -10.30 10.11 -12.29
C ASP A 192 -9.55 10.05 -13.65
N TYR A 193 -8.21 10.08 -13.63
CA TYR A 193 -7.39 10.02 -14.84
C TYR A 193 -7.46 8.67 -15.56
N PHE A 194 -7.51 7.56 -14.82
CA PHE A 194 -7.58 6.22 -15.37
C PHE A 194 -9.01 5.68 -15.46
N ALA A 195 -10.01 6.45 -14.99
CA ALA A 195 -11.40 6.06 -15.12
C ALA A 195 -11.78 5.96 -16.60
N LYS A 196 -12.37 4.82 -16.97
CA LYS A 196 -13.03 4.68 -18.26
C LYS A 196 -14.51 5.04 -18.08
N ALA A 197 -15.05 5.81 -18.99
CA ALA A 197 -16.49 6.06 -19.02
C ALA A 197 -17.23 4.71 -19.21
N PRO A 198 -18.32 4.46 -18.47
CA PRO A 198 -19.14 3.29 -18.70
C PRO A 198 -19.74 3.32 -20.09
N GLU A 199 -19.77 2.16 -20.76
CA GLU A 199 -20.38 2.01 -22.07
C GLU A 199 -21.82 1.51 -21.92
N TYR A 200 -22.79 2.26 -22.44
CA TYR A 200 -24.19 1.88 -22.41
C TYR A 200 -24.49 0.95 -23.58
N LEU A 201 -24.76 -0.31 -23.29
CA LEU A 201 -25.02 -1.33 -24.31
C LEU A 201 -26.49 -1.58 -24.58
N GLY A 202 -27.40 -1.03 -23.78
CA GLY A 202 -28.84 -1.19 -23.97
C GLY A 202 -29.62 -1.39 -22.68
N ALA A 203 -30.94 -1.48 -22.79
CA ALA A 203 -31.84 -1.70 -21.68
C ALA A 203 -31.75 -3.15 -21.13
N GLU A 204 -32.16 -3.34 -19.89
CA GLU A 204 -32.25 -4.66 -19.28
C GLU A 204 -33.12 -5.62 -20.14
N GLY A 205 -32.58 -6.82 -20.42
CA GLY A 205 -33.24 -7.80 -21.28
C GLY A 205 -33.02 -7.61 -22.76
N ALA A 206 -32.41 -6.50 -23.23
CA ALA A 206 -32.08 -6.29 -24.64
C ALA A 206 -30.79 -6.99 -25.06
N ILE A 207 -29.96 -7.42 -24.09
CA ILE A 207 -28.65 -8.01 -24.31
C ILE A 207 -28.55 -9.31 -23.53
N ASN A 208 -28.03 -10.37 -24.15
CA ASN A 208 -27.72 -11.62 -23.47
C ASN A 208 -26.47 -11.47 -22.65
N LEU A 209 -26.62 -11.47 -21.32
CA LEU A 209 -25.50 -11.41 -20.38
C LEU A 209 -25.05 -12.83 -20.03
N ILE A 210 -23.76 -13.08 -20.17
CA ILE A 210 -23.10 -14.32 -19.80
C ILE A 210 -22.22 -14.03 -18.59
N THR A 211 -22.42 -14.72 -17.46
CA THR A 211 -21.57 -14.57 -16.28
C THR A 211 -20.54 -15.72 -16.27
N GLU A 212 -19.28 -15.37 -16.39
CA GLU A 212 -18.14 -16.31 -16.28
C GLU A 212 -17.15 -15.80 -15.23
N ASN A 213 -16.86 -16.62 -14.24
CA ASN A 213 -15.89 -16.30 -13.14
C ASN A 213 -16.18 -14.97 -12.38
N GLY A 214 -17.47 -14.66 -12.15
CA GLY A 214 -17.86 -13.45 -11.47
C GLY A 214 -17.80 -12.17 -12.33
N ARG A 215 -17.50 -12.31 -13.63
CA ARG A 215 -17.52 -11.21 -14.62
C ARG A 215 -18.69 -11.37 -15.56
N ARG A 216 -19.26 -10.27 -15.94
CA ARG A 216 -20.35 -10.23 -16.94
C ARG A 216 -19.79 -9.87 -18.30
N PHE A 217 -20.20 -10.66 -19.28
CA PHE A 217 -19.90 -10.44 -20.69
C PHE A 217 -21.21 -10.25 -21.45
N ALA A 218 -21.21 -9.33 -22.39
CA ALA A 218 -22.26 -9.21 -23.38
C ALA A 218 -21.76 -9.77 -24.71
N GLU A 219 -22.61 -10.45 -25.45
CA GLU A 219 -22.33 -10.86 -26.82
C GLU A 219 -22.78 -9.73 -27.78
N VAL A 220 -21.82 -8.96 -28.28
CA VAL A 220 -22.04 -7.85 -29.21
C VAL A 220 -21.36 -8.22 -30.52
N ALA A 221 -22.14 -8.33 -31.57
CA ALA A 221 -21.65 -8.67 -32.92
C ALA A 221 -20.85 -9.97 -33.03
N GLY A 222 -21.11 -10.95 -32.13
CA GLY A 222 -20.41 -12.22 -32.08
C GLY A 222 -19.09 -12.21 -31.26
N GLU A 223 -18.74 -11.08 -30.66
CA GLU A 223 -17.61 -10.98 -29.71
C GLU A 223 -18.11 -10.85 -28.27
N LYS A 224 -17.44 -11.56 -27.35
CA LYS A 224 -17.69 -11.40 -25.92
C LYS A 224 -16.98 -10.15 -25.43
N VAL A 225 -17.73 -9.13 -25.03
CA VAL A 225 -17.23 -7.87 -24.47
C VAL A 225 -17.52 -7.86 -22.98
N GLU A 226 -16.53 -7.57 -22.16
CA GLU A 226 -16.73 -7.39 -20.72
C GLU A 226 -17.53 -6.12 -20.46
N VAL A 227 -18.65 -6.26 -19.74
CA VAL A 227 -19.63 -5.20 -19.58
C VAL A 227 -19.43 -4.50 -18.25
N VAL A 228 -19.13 -3.21 -18.30
CA VAL A 228 -19.05 -2.30 -17.17
C VAL A 228 -19.97 -1.13 -17.42
N VAL A 229 -21.28 -1.34 -17.23
CA VAL A 229 -22.26 -0.23 -17.35
C VAL A 229 -23.24 -0.32 -16.22
N ALA A 230 -23.47 0.76 -15.56
CA ALA A 230 -24.41 0.83 -14.46
C ALA A 230 -25.80 1.24 -14.93
N THR A 231 -25.97 2.46 -15.41
CA THR A 231 -27.29 3.00 -15.85
C THR A 231 -27.13 3.91 -17.07
N ALA A 232 -28.22 4.14 -17.79
CA ALA A 232 -28.23 5.10 -18.90
C ALA A 232 -27.86 6.53 -18.46
N THR A 233 -28.12 6.87 -17.21
CA THR A 233 -27.79 8.19 -16.62
C THR A 233 -26.30 8.33 -16.32
N GLU A 234 -25.60 7.24 -16.08
CA GLU A 234 -24.14 7.26 -15.82
C GLU A 234 -23.32 7.14 -17.11
N ALA A 235 -23.95 6.71 -18.19
CA ALA A 235 -23.33 6.63 -19.52
C ALA A 235 -23.47 7.96 -20.33
N ALA A 236 -24.30 8.86 -19.87
CA ALA A 236 -24.51 10.18 -20.46
C ALA A 236 -23.65 11.26 -19.82
#